data_e77c7bbdf013d87dcd39f0e52d5810e9
#
_entry.id   e77c7bbdf013d87dcd39f0e52d5810e9
#
_cell.length_a   1.000
_cell.length_b   1.000
_cell.length_c   1.000
_cell.angle_alpha   90.00
_cell.angle_beta   90.00
_cell.angle_gamma   90.00
#
_symmetry.space_group_name_H-M   'P 1'
#
loop_
_entity.id
_entity.type
_entity.pdbx_description
1 polymer ?
#
loop_
_entity_poly.entity_id
_entity_poly.type
_entity_poly.pdbx_seq_one_letter_code
_entity_poly.pdbx_strand_id
1 'polypeptide(L)'
;MFSLLYYVYCMSRQLNNKQITTLQLILRFRYVTADNLANARNITHHSAYSALEILKNTGYLGKIHDKSYRLLNKSARYFLTPQALIYLRDLKDSKVDKALLLNRRYEDRRSQDFIDYQISIHYAYIELSKRFGDDKVFVATDLLGTEGIIKPLPGLYVKNTGSNHFFVELVDGQHLFLAKKRIRKYLENYDNNEWEWDSYPNVYFVRSSANDRSRLKKYIETQMDDAYLDADDFSIYIVSKISNIPS
;
A
#
# COMPACT_ATOMS: atom_id res chain seq x y z
N MET A 1 -30.85 23.10 22.84
CA MET A 1 -29.66 22.23 22.75
C MET A 1 -29.47 21.61 21.35
N PHE A 2 -30.34 21.83 20.38
CA PHE A 2 -30.25 21.34 18.99
C PHE A 2 -29.61 22.34 18.00
N SER A 3 -29.38 23.57 18.40
CA SER A 3 -28.88 24.63 17.51
C SER A 3 -27.34 24.63 17.31
N LEU A 4 -26.57 24.09 18.23
CA LEU A 4 -25.08 24.07 18.15
C LEU A 4 -24.55 22.96 17.24
N LEU A 5 -25.26 21.84 17.09
CA LEU A 5 -24.91 20.75 16.17
C LEU A 5 -25.10 21.12 14.70
N TYR A 6 -26.06 21.99 14.41
CA TYR A 6 -26.33 22.49 13.04
C TYR A 6 -25.27 23.49 12.57
N TYR A 7 -24.67 24.26 13.47
CA TYR A 7 -23.64 25.28 13.14
C TYR A 7 -22.29 24.67 12.82
N VAL A 8 -21.94 23.52 13.41
CA VAL A 8 -20.70 22.80 13.09
C VAL A 8 -20.75 22.17 11.69
N TYR A 9 -21.94 21.87 11.17
CA TYR A 9 -22.13 21.27 9.85
C TYR A 9 -22.03 22.28 8.69
N CYS A 10 -22.17 23.58 8.97
CA CYS A 10 -22.27 24.63 7.93
C CYS A 10 -20.93 25.28 7.55
N MET A 11 -19.80 24.90 8.15
CA MET A 11 -18.49 25.49 7.81
C MET A 11 -17.46 24.45 7.31
N SER A 12 -17.86 23.40 6.64
CA SER A 12 -16.88 22.61 5.90
C SER A 12 -16.43 23.41 4.68
N ARG A 13 -15.24 24.02 4.79
CA ARG A 13 -14.58 24.72 3.69
C ARG A 13 -14.61 23.79 2.46
N GLN A 14 -15.21 24.25 1.38
CA GLN A 14 -15.21 23.48 0.13
C GLN A 14 -13.76 23.27 -0.32
N LEU A 15 -13.36 22.00 -0.39
CA LEU A 15 -12.02 21.64 -0.84
C LEU A 15 -11.93 21.81 -2.37
N ASN A 16 -10.79 22.28 -2.83
CA ASN A 16 -10.50 22.29 -4.25
C ASN A 16 -10.11 20.91 -4.77
N ASN A 17 -10.10 20.71 -6.10
CA ASN A 17 -9.80 19.42 -6.71
C ASN A 17 -8.44 18.84 -6.31
N LYS A 18 -7.39 19.68 -6.14
CA LYS A 18 -6.06 19.22 -5.70
C LYS A 18 -6.09 18.66 -4.28
N GLN A 19 -6.88 19.28 -3.40
CA GLN A 19 -7.06 18.81 -2.02
C GLN A 19 -7.85 17.50 -1.99
N ILE A 20 -8.94 17.41 -2.75
CA ILE A 20 -9.75 16.18 -2.88
C ILE A 20 -8.87 15.02 -3.39
N THR A 21 -8.13 15.23 -4.46
CA THR A 21 -7.21 14.19 -5.00
C THR A 21 -6.13 13.80 -3.98
N THR A 22 -5.69 14.73 -3.10
CA THR A 22 -4.76 14.37 -2.00
C THR A 22 -5.43 13.46 -0.98
N LEU A 23 -6.68 13.74 -0.60
CA LEU A 23 -7.42 12.87 0.31
C LEU A 23 -7.66 11.48 -0.30
N GLN A 24 -8.00 11.41 -1.59
CA GLN A 24 -8.19 10.14 -2.32
C GLN A 24 -6.89 9.32 -2.37
N LEU A 25 -5.75 9.97 -2.62
CA LEU A 25 -4.44 9.33 -2.58
C LEU A 25 -4.16 8.75 -1.18
N ILE A 26 -4.43 9.53 -0.12
CA ILE A 26 -4.22 9.04 1.26
C ILE A 26 -5.22 7.92 1.61
N LEU A 27 -6.46 7.95 1.09
CA LEU A 27 -7.40 6.85 1.24
C LEU A 27 -6.83 5.54 0.66
N ARG A 28 -6.22 5.63 -0.53
CA ARG A 28 -5.61 4.49 -1.25
C ARG A 28 -4.41 3.93 -0.50
N PHE A 29 -3.48 4.78 -0.03
CA PHE A 29 -2.20 4.38 0.56
C PHE A 29 -2.19 4.37 2.09
N ARG A 30 -3.23 4.84 2.77
CA ARG A 30 -3.40 4.97 4.23
C ARG A 30 -2.56 6.07 4.86
N TYR A 31 -1.27 6.09 4.59
CA TYR A 31 -0.32 7.09 5.10
C TYR A 31 0.49 7.68 3.95
N VAL A 32 0.85 8.95 4.12
CA VAL A 32 1.69 9.66 3.17
C VAL A 32 2.72 10.52 3.92
N THR A 33 3.91 10.65 3.35
CA THR A 33 4.88 11.68 3.72
C THR A 33 4.87 12.80 2.69
N ALA A 34 5.53 13.92 3.01
CA ALA A 34 5.72 14.99 2.02
C ALA A 34 6.52 14.49 0.80
N ASP A 35 7.51 13.61 1.03
CA ASP A 35 8.31 13.00 -0.04
C ASP A 35 7.47 12.10 -0.95
N ASN A 36 6.62 11.23 -0.38
CA ASN A 36 5.72 10.39 -1.16
C ASN A 36 4.79 11.25 -2.02
N LEU A 37 4.17 12.29 -1.42
CA LEU A 37 3.26 13.16 -2.17
C LEU A 37 3.98 13.96 -3.25
N ALA A 38 5.19 14.46 -2.97
CA ALA A 38 6.02 15.18 -3.92
C ALA A 38 6.33 14.30 -5.14
N ASN A 39 6.80 13.07 -4.90
CA ASN A 39 7.14 12.12 -5.96
C ASN A 39 5.90 11.66 -6.75
N ALA A 40 4.79 11.33 -6.05
CA ALA A 40 3.56 10.87 -6.71
C ALA A 40 2.90 11.94 -7.59
N ARG A 41 3.13 13.22 -7.30
CA ARG A 41 2.52 14.35 -8.04
C ARG A 41 3.51 15.15 -8.88
N ASN A 42 4.77 14.78 -8.88
CA ASN A 42 5.85 15.53 -9.54
C ASN A 42 5.85 17.02 -9.14
N ILE A 43 5.79 17.28 -7.84
CA ILE A 43 5.86 18.64 -7.23
C ILE A 43 7.03 18.73 -6.27
N THR A 44 7.39 19.96 -5.86
CA THR A 44 8.46 20.14 -4.87
C THR A 44 8.04 19.61 -3.49
N HIS A 45 9.02 19.15 -2.69
CA HIS A 45 8.80 18.73 -1.30
C HIS A 45 8.09 19.84 -0.48
N HIS A 46 8.51 21.11 -0.65
CA HIS A 46 7.91 22.24 0.04
C HIS A 46 6.42 22.40 -0.30
N SER A 47 6.07 22.30 -1.57
CA SER A 47 4.66 22.37 -2.02
C SER A 47 3.82 21.22 -1.46
N ALA A 48 4.39 19.99 -1.44
CA ALA A 48 3.73 18.82 -0.86
C ALA A 48 3.52 18.99 0.65
N TYR A 49 4.56 19.42 1.37
CA TYR A 49 4.49 19.70 2.81
C TYR A 49 3.42 20.75 3.12
N SER A 50 3.43 21.87 2.41
CA SER A 50 2.44 22.95 2.60
C SER A 50 1.02 22.47 2.35
N ALA A 51 0.79 21.66 1.30
CA ALA A 51 -0.52 21.10 1.00
C ALA A 51 -1.04 20.17 2.13
N LEU A 52 -0.16 19.34 2.70
CA LEU A 52 -0.48 18.45 3.81
C LEU A 52 -0.77 19.23 5.11
N GLU A 53 0.04 20.27 5.42
CA GLU A 53 -0.20 21.10 6.60
C GLU A 53 -1.50 21.91 6.51
N ILE A 54 -1.88 22.40 5.31
CA ILE A 54 -3.18 23.06 5.11
C ILE A 54 -4.32 22.07 5.43
N LEU A 55 -4.29 20.86 4.89
CA LEU A 55 -5.30 19.84 5.14
C LEU A 55 -5.32 19.39 6.62
N LYS A 56 -4.16 19.31 7.26
CA LYS A 56 -4.03 19.02 8.70
C LYS A 56 -4.63 20.15 9.54
N ASN A 57 -4.32 21.41 9.23
CA ASN A 57 -4.81 22.57 9.99
C ASN A 57 -6.33 22.81 9.82
N THR A 58 -6.90 22.31 8.73
CA THR A 58 -8.36 22.32 8.48
C THR A 58 -9.07 21.07 9.00
N GLY A 59 -8.36 20.17 9.71
CA GLY A 59 -8.95 19.00 10.37
C GLY A 59 -9.15 17.77 9.51
N TYR A 60 -8.83 17.81 8.21
CA TYR A 60 -8.98 16.65 7.31
C TYR A 60 -7.87 15.60 7.49
N LEU A 61 -6.67 16.01 7.91
CA LEU A 61 -5.57 15.08 8.16
C LEU A 61 -5.13 15.07 9.63
N GLY A 62 -4.83 13.87 10.13
CA GLY A 62 -4.02 13.66 11.31
C GLY A 62 -2.54 13.59 10.94
N LYS A 63 -1.65 13.81 11.92
CA LYS A 63 -0.20 13.83 11.75
C LYS A 63 0.48 13.08 12.89
N ILE A 64 1.35 12.14 12.54
CA ILE A 64 2.25 11.45 13.47
C ILE A 64 3.65 12.00 13.25
N HIS A 65 4.19 12.71 14.25
CA HIS A 65 5.54 13.26 14.24
C HIS A 65 5.93 13.68 15.67
N ASP A 66 6.31 12.71 16.47
CA ASP A 66 6.75 12.92 17.84
C ASP A 66 8.28 13.15 17.96
N LYS A 67 8.79 13.16 19.20
CA LYS A 67 10.22 13.31 19.47
C LYS A 67 11.06 12.16 18.90
N SER A 68 10.54 10.93 18.89
CA SER A 68 11.24 9.75 18.36
C SER A 68 11.45 9.85 16.86
N TYR A 69 10.46 10.35 16.11
CA TYR A 69 10.58 10.62 14.68
C TYR A 69 11.69 11.62 14.36
N ARG A 70 11.80 12.71 15.16
CA ARG A 70 12.86 13.72 14.99
C ARG A 70 14.24 13.13 15.25
N LEU A 71 14.40 12.37 16.34
CA LEU A 71 15.66 11.72 16.68
C LEU A 71 16.12 10.70 15.61
N LEU A 72 15.18 10.01 14.99
CA LEU A 72 15.44 9.04 13.92
C LEU A 72 15.45 9.67 12.53
N ASN A 73 15.34 11.00 12.44
CA ASN A 73 15.24 11.75 11.18
C ASN A 73 14.13 11.19 10.24
N LYS A 74 13.01 10.74 10.81
CA LYS A 74 11.86 10.23 10.07
C LYS A 74 10.93 11.37 9.68
N SER A 75 10.47 11.39 8.43
CA SER A 75 9.47 12.34 7.94
C SER A 75 8.14 12.16 8.68
N ALA A 76 7.34 13.23 8.83
CA ALA A 76 5.99 13.16 9.35
C ALA A 76 5.09 12.24 8.52
N ARG A 77 4.18 11.52 9.17
CA ARG A 77 3.17 10.66 8.56
C ARG A 77 1.80 11.31 8.65
N TYR A 78 1.13 11.49 7.52
CA TYR A 78 -0.22 12.06 7.46
C TYR A 78 -1.22 10.96 7.10
N PHE A 79 -2.41 11.02 7.71
CA PHE A 79 -3.48 10.05 7.53
C PHE A 79 -4.85 10.75 7.57
N LEU A 80 -5.90 10.10 7.07
CA LEU A 80 -7.25 10.66 7.04
C LEU A 80 -7.89 10.67 8.43
N THR A 81 -8.49 11.80 8.81
CA THR A 81 -9.34 11.91 10.01
C THR A 81 -10.77 11.40 9.71
N PRO A 82 -11.59 11.14 10.74
CA PRO A 82 -13.02 10.86 10.55
C PRO A 82 -13.75 11.93 9.71
N GLN A 83 -13.38 13.21 9.86
CA GLN A 83 -13.92 14.32 9.05
C GLN A 83 -13.63 14.13 7.56
N ALA A 84 -12.40 13.75 7.21
CA ALA A 84 -12.03 13.48 5.81
C ALA A 84 -12.78 12.27 5.24
N LEU A 85 -12.97 11.21 6.04
CA LEU A 85 -13.71 10.01 5.62
C LEU A 85 -15.18 10.33 5.35
N ILE A 86 -15.83 11.16 6.19
CA ILE A 86 -17.20 11.65 5.97
C ILE A 86 -17.25 12.49 4.69
N TYR A 87 -16.31 13.42 4.51
CA TYR A 87 -16.24 14.26 3.32
C TYR A 87 -16.11 13.42 2.03
N LEU A 88 -15.20 12.43 2.01
CA LEU A 88 -15.00 11.53 0.86
C LEU A 88 -16.23 10.67 0.56
N ARG A 89 -16.97 10.21 1.61
CA ARG A 89 -18.22 9.49 1.45
C ARG A 89 -19.30 10.31 0.79
N ASP A 90 -19.39 11.60 1.16
CA ASP A 90 -20.48 12.50 0.78
C ASP A 90 -20.20 13.26 -0.54
N LEU A 91 -19.04 13.03 -1.18
CA LEU A 91 -18.76 13.56 -2.51
C LEU A 91 -19.76 13.01 -3.54
N LYS A 92 -20.28 13.89 -4.38
CA LYS A 92 -21.06 13.49 -5.56
C LYS A 92 -20.23 12.50 -6.39
N ASP A 93 -20.87 11.42 -6.83
CA ASP A 93 -20.25 10.34 -7.61
C ASP A 93 -19.14 9.55 -6.90
N SER A 94 -19.07 9.65 -5.56
CA SER A 94 -18.14 8.84 -4.78
C SER A 94 -18.48 7.36 -4.88
N LYS A 95 -17.64 6.58 -5.55
CA LYS A 95 -17.68 5.11 -5.59
C LYS A 95 -16.88 4.48 -4.45
N VAL A 96 -16.62 5.22 -3.37
CA VAL A 96 -15.79 4.74 -2.26
C VAL A 96 -16.57 3.70 -1.46
N ASP A 97 -16.00 2.51 -1.34
CA ASP A 97 -16.57 1.42 -0.57
C ASP A 97 -16.69 1.80 0.91
N LYS A 98 -17.87 1.54 1.50
CA LYS A 98 -18.16 1.78 2.92
C LYS A 98 -17.22 0.96 3.84
N ALA A 99 -16.92 -0.28 3.49
CA ALA A 99 -16.02 -1.13 4.25
C ALA A 99 -14.61 -0.56 4.27
N LEU A 100 -14.13 -0.01 3.14
CA LEU A 100 -12.85 0.70 3.05
C LEU A 100 -12.82 1.89 4.01
N LEU A 101 -13.84 2.74 4.02
CA LEU A 101 -13.92 3.90 4.92
C LEU A 101 -13.92 3.49 6.39
N LEU A 102 -14.64 2.43 6.75
CA LEU A 102 -14.65 1.90 8.11
C LEU A 102 -13.26 1.38 8.53
N ASN A 103 -12.54 0.74 7.64
CA ASN A 103 -11.18 0.24 7.88
C ASN A 103 -10.16 1.36 8.12
N ARG A 104 -10.44 2.60 7.70
CA ARG A 104 -9.57 3.79 7.86
C ARG A 104 -9.84 4.61 9.12
N ARG A 105 -10.79 4.23 9.96
CA ARG A 105 -11.23 5.05 11.11
C ARG A 105 -10.21 5.24 12.22
N TYR A 106 -9.27 4.30 12.38
CA TYR A 106 -8.36 4.25 13.54
C TYR A 106 -6.88 4.22 13.11
N GLU A 107 -6.53 5.03 12.12
CA GLU A 107 -5.15 5.10 11.62
C GLU A 107 -4.18 5.70 12.64
N ASP A 108 -4.67 6.52 13.58
CA ASP A 108 -3.92 7.06 14.71
C ASP A 108 -3.46 6.02 15.73
N ARG A 109 -4.07 4.82 15.72
CA ARG A 109 -3.84 3.74 16.69
C ARG A 109 -3.04 2.57 16.13
N ARG A 110 -2.57 2.66 14.89
CA ARG A 110 -1.80 1.58 14.26
C ARG A 110 -0.38 1.51 14.81
N SER A 111 0.20 0.30 14.83
CA SER A 111 1.59 0.12 15.22
C SER A 111 2.55 0.83 14.27
N GLN A 112 3.71 1.21 14.78
CA GLN A 112 4.74 1.87 14.00
C GLN A 112 5.19 1.01 12.81
N ASP A 113 5.36 -0.29 13.02
CA ASP A 113 5.78 -1.23 11.96
C ASP A 113 4.75 -1.28 10.82
N PHE A 114 3.44 -1.24 11.16
CA PHE A 114 2.39 -1.18 10.16
C PHE A 114 2.44 0.13 9.36
N ILE A 115 2.64 1.27 10.03
CA ILE A 115 2.74 2.58 9.39
C ILE A 115 3.95 2.62 8.46
N ASP A 116 5.11 2.18 8.93
CA ASP A 116 6.36 2.14 8.14
C ASP A 116 6.22 1.20 6.94
N TYR A 117 5.53 0.05 7.10
CA TYR A 117 5.20 -0.85 5.99
C TYR A 117 4.34 -0.16 4.93
N GLN A 118 3.27 0.56 5.32
CA GLN A 118 2.41 1.27 4.36
C GLN A 118 3.16 2.38 3.62
N ILE A 119 4.05 3.08 4.29
CA ILE A 119 4.92 4.07 3.65
C ILE A 119 5.86 3.39 2.64
N SER A 120 6.42 2.23 2.98
CA SER A 120 7.28 1.45 2.08
C SER A 120 6.50 0.95 0.84
N ILE A 121 5.25 0.51 1.01
CA ILE A 121 4.35 0.17 -0.12
C ILE A 121 4.15 1.37 -1.05
N HIS A 122 3.95 2.56 -0.49
CA HIS A 122 3.78 3.77 -1.31
C HIS A 122 5.06 4.12 -2.10
N TYR A 123 6.25 4.00 -1.50
CA TYR A 123 7.52 4.18 -2.22
C TYR A 123 7.69 3.15 -3.34
N ALA A 124 7.42 1.88 -3.04
CA ALA A 124 7.51 0.80 -4.01
C ALA A 124 6.53 1.01 -5.18
N TYR A 125 5.29 1.45 -4.89
CA TYR A 125 4.32 1.84 -5.91
C TYR A 125 4.88 2.92 -6.83
N ILE A 126 5.42 4.01 -6.29
CA ILE A 126 5.98 5.11 -7.09
C ILE A 126 7.14 4.62 -7.97
N GLU A 127 8.01 3.76 -7.45
CA GLU A 127 9.14 3.20 -8.22
C GLU A 127 8.66 2.30 -9.36
N LEU A 128 7.70 1.41 -9.09
CA LEU A 128 7.13 0.51 -10.08
C LEU A 128 6.29 1.26 -11.12
N SER A 129 5.48 2.24 -10.71
CA SER A 129 4.68 3.05 -11.63
C SER A 129 5.52 3.84 -12.63
N LYS A 130 6.70 4.32 -12.22
CA LYS A 130 7.66 4.96 -13.16
C LYS A 130 8.18 4.01 -14.23
N ARG A 131 8.21 2.72 -13.97
CA ARG A 131 8.76 1.69 -14.87
C ARG A 131 7.68 1.03 -15.73
N PHE A 132 6.52 0.75 -15.14
CA PHE A 132 5.45 -0.03 -15.76
C PHE A 132 4.24 0.80 -16.18
N GLY A 133 4.06 2.00 -15.62
CA GLY A 133 2.87 2.86 -15.78
C GLY A 133 1.94 2.78 -14.57
N ASP A 134 1.29 3.91 -14.24
CA ASP A 134 0.39 4.02 -13.08
C ASP A 134 -0.86 3.13 -13.21
N ASP A 135 -1.32 2.90 -14.41
CA ASP A 135 -2.48 2.07 -14.77
C ASP A 135 -2.22 0.56 -14.63
N LYS A 136 -0.96 0.18 -14.46
CA LYS A 136 -0.52 -1.23 -14.36
C LYS A 136 -0.12 -1.65 -12.95
N VAL A 137 0.00 -0.72 -12.00
CA VAL A 137 0.44 -1.01 -10.64
C VAL A 137 -0.72 -0.82 -9.67
N PHE A 138 -1.05 -1.88 -8.94
CA PHE A 138 -2.17 -1.94 -8.01
C PHE A 138 -1.67 -2.21 -6.59
N VAL A 139 -2.24 -1.52 -5.61
CA VAL A 139 -1.99 -1.78 -4.18
C VAL A 139 -3.15 -2.58 -3.59
N ALA A 140 -2.98 -3.13 -2.39
CA ALA A 140 -4.00 -3.93 -1.72
C ALA A 140 -5.40 -3.27 -1.69
N THR A 141 -5.49 -1.94 -1.64
CA THR A 141 -6.76 -1.21 -1.67
C THR A 141 -7.47 -1.33 -3.02
N ASP A 142 -6.73 -1.39 -4.12
CA ASP A 142 -7.27 -1.50 -5.47
C ASP A 142 -7.72 -2.94 -5.79
N LEU A 143 -7.21 -3.92 -5.03
CA LEU A 143 -7.49 -5.35 -5.20
C LEU A 143 -8.67 -5.82 -4.32
N LEU A 144 -9.33 -4.90 -3.61
CA LEU A 144 -10.51 -5.24 -2.82
C LEU A 144 -11.65 -5.74 -3.75
N GLY A 145 -12.23 -6.88 -3.39
CA GLY A 145 -13.29 -7.50 -4.18
C GLY A 145 -12.81 -8.37 -5.36
N THR A 146 -11.51 -8.45 -5.63
CA THR A 146 -10.97 -9.40 -6.61
C THR A 146 -11.13 -10.83 -6.09
N GLU A 147 -11.81 -11.68 -6.85
CA GLU A 147 -12.02 -13.10 -6.53
C GLU A 147 -10.73 -13.91 -6.81
N GLY A 148 -10.57 -15.02 -6.13
CA GLY A 148 -9.43 -15.93 -6.32
C GLY A 148 -8.05 -15.38 -5.89
N ILE A 149 -7.96 -14.10 -5.52
CA ILE A 149 -6.69 -13.52 -5.08
C ILE A 149 -6.35 -13.95 -3.65
N ILE A 150 -5.06 -14.22 -3.42
CA ILE A 150 -4.53 -14.61 -2.10
C ILE A 150 -4.97 -13.68 -0.96
N LYS A 151 -5.27 -14.25 0.21
CA LYS A 151 -5.60 -13.51 1.44
C LYS A 151 -4.54 -13.77 2.54
N PRO A 152 -4.08 -12.72 3.25
CA PRO A 152 -4.35 -11.29 3.01
C PRO A 152 -3.86 -10.86 1.62
N LEU A 153 -4.41 -9.75 1.10
CA LEU A 153 -4.03 -9.23 -0.22
C LEU A 153 -2.52 -8.95 -0.32
N PRO A 154 -1.91 -9.11 -1.52
CA PRO A 154 -0.51 -8.78 -1.74
C PRO A 154 -0.23 -7.30 -1.49
N GLY A 155 1.03 -6.97 -1.18
CA GLY A 155 1.46 -5.58 -1.02
C GLY A 155 1.23 -4.77 -2.29
N LEU A 156 1.69 -5.30 -3.43
CA LEU A 156 1.46 -4.73 -4.75
C LEU A 156 1.21 -5.86 -5.78
N TYR A 157 0.49 -5.50 -6.84
CA TYR A 157 0.31 -6.30 -8.04
C TYR A 157 0.67 -5.45 -9.25
N VAL A 158 1.48 -6.00 -10.15
CA VAL A 158 1.84 -5.36 -11.42
C VAL A 158 1.23 -6.18 -12.57
N LYS A 159 0.31 -5.54 -13.30
CA LYS A 159 -0.30 -6.12 -14.50
C LYS A 159 0.54 -5.70 -15.71
N ASN A 160 1.39 -6.59 -16.19
CA ASN A 160 2.15 -6.35 -17.42
C ASN A 160 1.51 -7.08 -18.60
N THR A 161 1.94 -6.80 -19.83
CA THR A 161 1.42 -7.44 -21.04
C THR A 161 1.86 -8.90 -21.13
N GLY A 162 0.95 -9.78 -21.56
CA GLY A 162 1.18 -11.22 -21.62
C GLY A 162 1.20 -11.89 -20.24
N SER A 163 1.94 -12.97 -20.09
CA SER A 163 2.08 -13.74 -18.85
C SER A 163 3.02 -13.09 -17.80
N ASN A 164 3.50 -11.86 -18.03
CA ASN A 164 4.51 -11.20 -17.19
C ASN A 164 3.89 -10.37 -16.03
N HIS A 165 2.76 -10.78 -15.48
CA HIS A 165 2.19 -10.13 -14.29
C HIS A 165 2.77 -10.74 -13.01
N PHE A 166 2.85 -9.94 -11.97
CA PHE A 166 3.48 -10.41 -10.74
C PHE A 166 3.00 -9.68 -9.48
N PHE A 167 3.10 -10.37 -8.34
CA PHE A 167 2.93 -9.81 -7.02
C PHE A 167 4.26 -9.35 -6.43
N VAL A 168 4.20 -8.33 -5.57
CA VAL A 168 5.38 -7.86 -4.81
C VAL A 168 5.06 -7.81 -3.32
N GLU A 169 5.91 -8.47 -2.54
CA GLU A 169 5.85 -8.52 -1.08
C GLU A 169 7.08 -7.84 -0.47
N LEU A 170 6.84 -6.79 0.30
CA LEU A 170 7.90 -6.12 1.06
C LEU A 170 8.03 -6.80 2.41
N VAL A 171 9.08 -7.57 2.61
CA VAL A 171 9.30 -8.35 3.84
C VAL A 171 10.52 -7.90 4.66
N ASP A 172 11.08 -6.73 4.33
CA ASP A 172 12.10 -6.09 5.16
C ASP A 172 11.54 -5.72 6.54
N GLY A 173 12.36 -5.92 7.58
CA GLY A 173 11.95 -5.69 8.97
C GLY A 173 10.99 -6.74 9.55
N GLN A 174 10.40 -7.62 8.73
CA GLN A 174 9.54 -8.69 9.23
C GLN A 174 10.36 -9.88 9.73
N HIS A 175 9.81 -10.61 10.72
CA HIS A 175 10.42 -11.87 11.15
C HIS A 175 10.38 -12.91 10.02
N LEU A 176 11.46 -13.64 9.82
CA LEU A 176 11.63 -14.60 8.72
C LEU A 176 10.49 -15.65 8.66
N PHE A 177 9.96 -16.03 9.83
CA PHE A 177 8.79 -16.93 9.92
C PHE A 177 7.56 -16.39 9.18
N LEU A 178 7.30 -15.08 9.24
CA LEU A 178 6.16 -14.47 8.56
C LEU A 178 6.33 -14.51 7.04
N ALA A 179 7.54 -14.25 6.55
CA ALA A 179 7.85 -14.39 5.13
C ALA A 179 7.67 -15.85 4.65
N LYS A 180 8.14 -16.84 5.41
CA LYS A 180 7.92 -18.27 5.11
C LYS A 180 6.44 -18.64 5.12
N LYS A 181 5.67 -18.15 6.09
CA LYS A 181 4.21 -18.36 6.13
C LYS A 181 3.53 -17.75 4.90
N ARG A 182 4.02 -16.57 4.44
CA ARG A 182 3.49 -15.90 3.26
C ARG A 182 3.78 -16.68 1.98
N ILE A 183 4.99 -17.25 1.85
CA ILE A 183 5.35 -18.14 0.74
C ILE A 183 4.38 -19.32 0.65
N ARG A 184 4.16 -20.04 1.76
CA ARG A 184 3.21 -21.16 1.78
C ARG A 184 1.80 -20.76 1.34
N LYS A 185 1.33 -19.58 1.72
CA LYS A 185 0.03 -19.09 1.28
C LYS A 185 -0.07 -18.84 -0.22
N TYR A 186 1.03 -18.49 -0.89
CA TYR A 186 1.05 -18.39 -2.34
C TYR A 186 0.95 -19.76 -2.99
N LEU A 187 1.65 -20.77 -2.48
CA LEU A 187 1.55 -22.16 -2.94
C LEU A 187 0.13 -22.71 -2.72
N GLU A 188 -0.45 -22.52 -1.53
CA GLU A 188 -1.83 -22.90 -1.23
C GLU A 188 -2.85 -22.20 -2.16
N ASN A 189 -2.65 -20.92 -2.48
CA ASN A 189 -3.55 -20.19 -3.38
C ASN A 189 -3.40 -20.65 -4.83
N TYR A 190 -2.19 -21.01 -5.26
CA TYR A 190 -1.94 -21.62 -6.56
C TYR A 190 -2.67 -22.98 -6.68
N ASP A 191 -2.46 -23.86 -5.70
CA ASP A 191 -3.02 -25.22 -5.67
C ASP A 191 -4.56 -25.24 -5.64
N ASN A 192 -5.19 -24.27 -4.96
CA ASN A 192 -6.65 -24.14 -4.93
C ASN A 192 -7.28 -23.85 -6.29
N ASN A 193 -6.52 -23.34 -7.25
CA ASN A 193 -6.94 -23.08 -8.64
C ASN A 193 -8.24 -22.28 -8.80
N GLU A 194 -8.54 -21.37 -7.82
CA GLU A 194 -9.72 -20.51 -7.83
C GLU A 194 -9.43 -19.12 -8.44
N TRP A 195 -8.21 -18.91 -8.92
CA TRP A 195 -7.75 -17.65 -9.49
C TRP A 195 -8.17 -17.51 -10.98
N GLU A 196 -8.39 -16.28 -11.45
CA GLU A 196 -8.98 -15.96 -12.76
C GLU A 196 -7.96 -15.42 -13.79
N TRP A 197 -6.66 -15.60 -13.58
CA TRP A 197 -5.63 -15.19 -14.55
C TRP A 197 -5.38 -16.28 -15.60
N ASP A 198 -4.90 -15.88 -16.79
CA ASP A 198 -4.47 -16.84 -17.83
C ASP A 198 -3.28 -17.71 -17.37
N SER A 199 -2.44 -17.14 -16.49
CA SER A 199 -1.37 -17.84 -15.75
C SER A 199 -1.27 -17.24 -14.35
N TYR A 200 -0.84 -18.03 -13.36
CA TYR A 200 -0.67 -17.51 -12.00
C TYR A 200 0.46 -16.49 -11.95
N PRO A 201 0.27 -15.33 -11.27
CA PRO A 201 1.29 -14.29 -11.20
C PRO A 201 2.56 -14.75 -10.49
N ASN A 202 3.73 -14.47 -11.05
CA ASN A 202 5.00 -14.63 -10.34
C ASN A 202 5.01 -13.79 -9.05
N VAL A 203 5.84 -14.15 -8.08
CA VAL A 203 5.90 -13.46 -6.79
C VAL A 203 7.32 -12.98 -6.50
N TYR A 204 7.48 -11.68 -6.26
CA TYR A 204 8.76 -11.09 -5.85
C TYR A 204 8.72 -10.71 -4.38
N PHE A 205 9.55 -11.36 -3.57
CA PHE A 205 9.80 -10.97 -2.19
C PHE A 205 11.01 -10.04 -2.15
N VAL A 206 10.83 -8.84 -1.60
CA VAL A 206 11.90 -7.84 -1.44
C VAL A 206 12.47 -7.95 -0.03
N ARG A 207 13.75 -8.32 0.08
CA ARG A 207 14.48 -8.47 1.35
C ARG A 207 15.92 -7.99 1.21
N SER A 208 16.31 -6.95 1.96
CA SER A 208 17.65 -6.35 1.88
C SER A 208 18.76 -7.26 2.43
N SER A 209 18.50 -7.99 3.53
CA SER A 209 19.46 -8.89 4.19
C SER A 209 19.87 -10.06 3.29
N ALA A 210 21.15 -10.14 2.91
CA ALA A 210 21.69 -11.23 2.08
C ALA A 210 21.55 -12.61 2.72
N ASN A 211 21.80 -12.71 4.03
CA ASN A 211 21.65 -13.96 4.77
C ASN A 211 20.20 -14.46 4.77
N ASP A 212 19.24 -13.54 4.99
CA ASP A 212 17.84 -13.91 4.98
C ASP A 212 17.37 -14.29 3.57
N ARG A 213 17.86 -13.61 2.52
CA ARG A 213 17.56 -14.01 1.14
C ARG A 213 18.01 -15.43 0.85
N SER A 214 19.24 -15.80 1.23
CA SER A 214 19.75 -17.18 1.04
C SER A 214 18.91 -18.21 1.79
N ARG A 215 18.49 -17.91 3.02
CA ARG A 215 17.62 -18.79 3.82
C ARG A 215 16.21 -18.93 3.23
N LEU A 216 15.64 -17.83 2.70
CA LEU A 216 14.34 -17.88 2.06
C LEU A 216 14.41 -18.59 0.70
N LYS A 217 15.47 -18.36 -0.09
CA LYS A 217 15.68 -19.05 -1.37
C LYS A 217 15.67 -20.57 -1.18
N LYS A 218 16.51 -21.07 -0.27
CA LYS A 218 16.53 -22.50 0.06
C LYS A 218 15.16 -23.02 0.54
N TYR A 219 14.43 -22.21 1.31
CA TYR A 219 13.10 -22.57 1.77
C TYR A 219 12.09 -22.66 0.60
N ILE A 220 12.13 -21.71 -0.36
CA ILE A 220 11.27 -21.73 -1.55
C ILE A 220 11.57 -22.98 -2.38
N GLU A 221 12.84 -23.24 -2.70
CA GLU A 221 13.28 -24.42 -3.45
C GLU A 221 12.68 -25.70 -2.83
N THR A 222 12.87 -25.89 -1.51
CA THR A 222 12.29 -27.05 -0.80
C THR A 222 10.77 -27.11 -0.91
N GLN A 223 10.06 -25.98 -0.75
CA GLN A 223 8.59 -25.97 -0.78
C GLN A 223 8.03 -26.19 -2.20
N MET A 224 8.70 -25.73 -3.24
CA MET A 224 8.30 -25.97 -4.63
C MET A 224 8.54 -27.43 -5.01
N ASP A 225 9.69 -28.00 -4.61
CA ASP A 225 9.99 -29.44 -4.79
C ASP A 225 8.94 -30.32 -4.09
N ASP A 226 8.62 -30.01 -2.82
CA ASP A 226 7.62 -30.74 -2.02
C ASP A 226 6.21 -30.67 -2.65
N ALA A 227 5.89 -29.58 -3.35
CA ALA A 227 4.61 -29.36 -4.04
C ALA A 227 4.61 -29.86 -5.51
N TYR A 228 5.69 -30.43 -6.00
CA TYR A 228 5.88 -30.86 -7.39
C TYR A 228 5.62 -29.75 -8.42
N LEU A 229 6.01 -28.52 -8.10
CA LEU A 229 5.81 -27.34 -8.95
C LEU A 229 7.08 -27.03 -9.75
N ASP A 230 6.91 -26.90 -11.06
CA ASP A 230 7.98 -26.49 -11.96
C ASP A 230 8.02 -24.96 -12.16
N ALA A 231 9.17 -24.44 -12.60
CA ALA A 231 9.34 -23.02 -12.88
C ALA A 231 8.42 -22.49 -14.00
N ASP A 232 7.88 -23.40 -14.82
CA ASP A 232 6.93 -23.06 -15.89
C ASP A 232 5.49 -22.84 -15.36
N ASP A 233 5.16 -23.36 -14.17
CA ASP A 233 3.88 -23.13 -13.51
C ASP A 233 3.75 -21.71 -12.96
N PHE A 234 4.62 -21.35 -12.04
CA PHE A 234 4.88 -20.00 -11.58
C PHE A 234 6.18 -19.98 -10.76
N SER A 235 6.72 -18.78 -10.50
CA SER A 235 7.97 -18.65 -9.78
C SER A 235 7.88 -17.67 -8.62
N ILE A 236 8.59 -18.02 -7.53
CA ILE A 236 8.79 -17.14 -6.38
C ILE A 236 10.24 -16.69 -6.33
N TYR A 237 10.46 -15.40 -6.53
CA TYR A 237 11.78 -14.77 -6.55
C TYR A 237 12.05 -13.99 -5.26
N ILE A 238 13.32 -13.91 -4.88
CA ILE A 238 13.76 -13.03 -3.80
C ILE A 238 14.78 -12.04 -4.35
N VAL A 239 14.48 -10.76 -4.20
CA VAL A 239 15.34 -9.66 -4.65
C VAL A 239 15.77 -8.77 -3.48
N SER A 240 16.88 -8.07 -3.63
CA SER A 240 17.39 -7.19 -2.57
C SER A 240 16.67 -5.84 -2.48
N LYS A 241 16.08 -5.38 -3.58
CA LYS A 241 15.37 -4.10 -3.70
C LYS A 241 14.43 -4.12 -4.92
N ILE A 242 13.47 -3.20 -4.95
CA ILE A 242 12.46 -3.06 -6.02
C ILE A 242 13.10 -2.91 -7.41
N SER A 243 14.17 -2.12 -7.51
CA SER A 243 14.86 -1.90 -8.79
C SER A 243 15.48 -3.17 -9.41
N ASN A 244 15.59 -4.27 -8.65
CA ASN A 244 16.10 -5.56 -9.12
C ASN A 244 15.00 -6.47 -9.70
N ILE A 245 13.72 -6.05 -9.63
CA ILE A 245 12.64 -6.73 -10.34
C ILE A 245 12.80 -6.47 -11.84
N PRO A 246 12.79 -7.47 -12.72
CA PRO A 246 12.91 -7.28 -14.18
C PRO A 246 11.78 -6.40 -14.74
N SER A 247 12.05 -5.72 -15.86
CA SER A 247 11.06 -4.92 -16.61
C SER A 247 10.34 -5.80 -17.61
#